data_5f7f1eae4b7fe55f079b6b29d7e9af20
#
_entry.id   5f7f1eae4b7fe55f079b6b29d7e9af20
#
_cell.length_a   1.000
_cell.length_b   1.000
_cell.length_c   1.000
_cell.angle_alpha   90.00
_cell.angle_beta   90.00
_cell.angle_gamma   90.00
#
_symmetry.space_group_name_H-M   'P 1'
#
loop_
_entity.id
_entity.type
_entity.pdbx_description
1 polymer ?
#
loop_
_entity_poly.entity_id
_entity_poly.type
_entity_poly.pdbx_seq_one_letter_code
_entity_poly.pdbx_strand_id
1 'polypeptide(L)'
;MSPAGKTFFAVGALLSFATLASISAQTLNARISITSVVPARIRIDAHLPSATNALSFRNTYASVLGLGERIEAVEGIRDNGERVRVQKLAPGEFQAAERFLRFTYDVNLVEPLRPADVSHVSSLNSDHGLLMLADLLPQSAKSSSSYTSALINIDVPTGWTVASSVRNEGSQFSTDDPETAVFLIGPSLHQRRQRFTATSLSVIMSGKWPFSDNDAIKIAGEIIEEYSQVTRFDLKRNVALMLIPYPGEAGPERWSAETRGNVVVLLLGRNASRKKVLSRLGIVLNHELFHLWVPNSLKLEGDYDWFFEGFTLYQALRMDLRLGLISFDDYLETIAGVYDSYRSSADRDRLSLIEASERRWTTSSSLVYEKGMLVAFIYDLSLRKLADCRASLDDVYAELFRPSATGQRSANETIIRVLSARDELKSFARDYVESAGNIDLGSLVSAYGIQVQRGGSGTMLVVARDLNKAQRKLLGCIGYRR
;
A
#
# COMPACT_ATOMS: atom_id res chain seq x y z
N MET A 1 83.78 -16.09 -24.28
CA MET A 1 83.14 -16.38 -25.55
C MET A 1 82.03 -17.39 -25.34
N SER A 2 80.81 -16.99 -25.25
CA SER A 2 79.65 -17.87 -25.38
C SER A 2 78.42 -16.95 -25.50
N PRO A 3 77.47 -17.16 -26.39
CA PRO A 3 76.39 -16.23 -26.64
C PRO A 3 75.16 -16.54 -25.74
N ALA A 4 74.53 -15.47 -25.40
CA ALA A 4 73.28 -15.42 -24.61
C ALA A 4 72.09 -15.98 -25.40
N GLY A 5 71.36 -16.96 -24.80
CA GLY A 5 70.07 -17.43 -25.25
C GLY A 5 68.99 -16.50 -24.77
N LYS A 6 68.23 -15.92 -25.67
CA LYS A 6 67.00 -15.18 -25.40
C LYS A 6 65.81 -16.14 -25.40
N THR A 7 65.23 -16.38 -24.25
CA THR A 7 63.97 -17.13 -24.10
C THR A 7 62.78 -16.17 -24.27
N PHE A 8 62.02 -16.33 -25.33
CA PHE A 8 60.72 -15.64 -25.51
C PHE A 8 59.61 -16.35 -24.70
N PHE A 9 59.06 -15.68 -23.71
CA PHE A 9 57.81 -16.08 -23.09
C PHE A 9 56.67 -15.55 -23.90
N ALA A 10 55.91 -16.41 -24.54
CA ALA A 10 54.63 -16.10 -25.15
C ALA A 10 53.55 -16.06 -24.07
N VAL A 11 53.06 -14.86 -23.74
CA VAL A 11 51.87 -14.66 -22.89
C VAL A 11 50.65 -14.89 -23.74
N GLY A 12 50.03 -16.04 -23.58
CA GLY A 12 48.73 -16.35 -24.14
C GLY A 12 47.65 -15.61 -23.37
N ALA A 13 47.06 -14.56 -23.99
CA ALA A 13 45.86 -13.90 -23.46
C ALA A 13 44.67 -14.81 -23.70
N LEU A 14 44.18 -15.47 -22.65
CA LEU A 14 42.88 -16.11 -22.61
C LEU A 14 41.80 -15.01 -22.58
N LEU A 15 41.20 -14.71 -23.72
CA LEU A 15 39.96 -13.95 -23.85
C LEU A 15 38.83 -14.83 -23.34
N SER A 16 38.44 -14.65 -22.07
CA SER A 16 37.21 -15.16 -21.52
C SER A 16 36.03 -14.37 -22.16
N PHE A 17 35.40 -14.92 -23.17
CA PHE A 17 34.09 -14.48 -23.61
C PHE A 17 33.10 -14.77 -22.50
N ALA A 18 32.87 -13.78 -21.63
CA ALA A 18 31.67 -13.75 -20.81
C ALA A 18 30.48 -13.59 -21.75
N THR A 19 29.81 -14.69 -22.04
CA THR A 19 28.46 -14.64 -22.62
C THR A 19 27.58 -13.92 -21.62
N LEU A 20 27.35 -12.63 -21.85
CA LEU A 20 26.21 -11.90 -21.30
C LEU A 20 24.99 -12.63 -21.85
N ALA A 21 24.48 -13.60 -21.08
CA ALA A 21 23.12 -14.07 -21.24
C ALA A 21 22.24 -12.83 -21.04
N SER A 22 21.78 -12.25 -22.14
CA SER A 22 20.70 -11.27 -22.10
C SER A 22 19.56 -11.96 -21.35
N ILE A 23 19.31 -11.53 -20.13
CA ILE A 23 18.05 -11.82 -19.43
C ILE A 23 17.03 -11.08 -20.29
N SER A 24 16.49 -11.76 -21.29
CA SER A 24 15.30 -11.32 -22.02
C SER A 24 14.25 -11.16 -20.94
N ALA A 25 13.93 -9.93 -20.59
CA ALA A 25 12.84 -9.64 -19.67
C ALA A 25 11.62 -10.41 -20.17
N GLN A 26 11.12 -11.33 -19.37
CA GLN A 26 9.95 -12.12 -19.73
C GLN A 26 8.76 -11.19 -19.67
N THR A 27 8.38 -10.63 -20.80
CA THR A 27 7.36 -9.60 -20.92
C THR A 27 6.07 -10.21 -21.48
N LEU A 28 4.99 -10.08 -20.74
CA LEU A 28 3.64 -10.38 -21.21
C LEU A 28 3.15 -9.19 -22.04
N ASN A 29 2.57 -9.48 -23.21
CA ASN A 29 1.88 -8.47 -24.02
C ASN A 29 0.38 -8.69 -23.92
N ALA A 30 -0.40 -7.66 -23.55
CA ALA A 30 -1.85 -7.79 -23.47
C ALA A 30 -2.56 -6.57 -24.08
N ARG A 31 -3.69 -6.85 -24.71
CA ARG A 31 -4.69 -5.87 -25.14
C ARG A 31 -5.94 -6.07 -24.30
N ILE A 32 -6.37 -5.04 -23.63
CA ILE A 32 -7.59 -5.00 -22.81
C ILE A 32 -8.60 -4.13 -23.59
N SER A 33 -9.70 -4.72 -24.04
CA SER A 33 -10.73 -4.01 -24.81
C SER A 33 -12.03 -3.98 -24.02
N ILE A 34 -12.58 -2.78 -23.80
CA ILE A 34 -13.88 -2.61 -23.18
C ILE A 34 -14.97 -2.99 -24.18
N THR A 35 -15.55 -4.18 -24.03
CA THR A 35 -16.55 -4.71 -24.97
C THR A 35 -17.96 -4.22 -24.67
N SER A 36 -18.26 -3.94 -23.41
CA SER A 36 -19.53 -3.36 -22.96
C SER A 36 -19.35 -2.68 -21.60
N VAL A 37 -20.04 -1.57 -21.40
CA VAL A 37 -20.12 -0.88 -20.11
C VAL A 37 -21.33 -1.36 -19.30
N VAL A 38 -22.43 -1.70 -19.96
CA VAL A 38 -23.64 -2.28 -19.36
C VAL A 38 -24.14 -3.42 -20.27
N PRO A 39 -24.00 -4.69 -19.85
CA PRO A 39 -23.30 -5.17 -18.66
C PRO A 39 -21.78 -4.90 -18.74
N ALA A 40 -21.13 -4.73 -17.59
CA ALA A 40 -19.71 -4.42 -17.50
C ALA A 40 -18.84 -5.59 -17.96
N ARG A 41 -18.23 -5.51 -19.13
CA ARG A 41 -17.43 -6.59 -19.74
C ARG A 41 -16.21 -6.05 -20.45
N ILE A 42 -15.12 -6.77 -20.31
CA ILE A 42 -13.90 -6.56 -21.09
C ILE A 42 -13.46 -7.85 -21.74
N ARG A 43 -12.74 -7.74 -22.85
CA ARG A 43 -12.01 -8.84 -23.49
C ARG A 43 -10.52 -8.59 -23.39
N ILE A 44 -9.78 -9.65 -23.05
CA ILE A 44 -8.32 -9.61 -22.99
C ILE A 44 -7.75 -10.56 -24.04
N ASP A 45 -6.85 -10.06 -24.88
CA ASP A 45 -6.00 -10.83 -25.78
C ASP A 45 -4.56 -10.69 -25.29
N ALA A 46 -3.94 -11.80 -24.92
CA ALA A 46 -2.63 -11.80 -24.31
C ALA A 46 -1.66 -12.79 -24.96
N HIS A 47 -0.38 -12.41 -24.95
CA HIS A 47 0.73 -13.22 -25.44
C HIS A 47 1.79 -13.36 -24.35
N LEU A 48 2.04 -14.60 -23.94
CA LEU A 48 3.04 -14.95 -22.93
C LEU A 48 4.45 -15.03 -23.56
N PRO A 49 5.50 -14.78 -22.77
CA PRO A 49 6.88 -14.94 -23.23
C PRO A 49 7.29 -16.40 -23.46
N SER A 50 6.59 -17.35 -22.87
CA SER A 50 6.81 -18.78 -23.03
C SER A 50 5.50 -19.56 -23.02
N ALA A 51 5.46 -20.67 -23.80
CA ALA A 51 4.27 -21.48 -23.92
C ALA A 51 3.88 -22.16 -22.59
N THR A 52 2.58 -22.13 -22.29
CA THR A 52 1.99 -22.76 -21.12
C THR A 52 0.81 -23.65 -21.51
N ASN A 53 0.43 -24.58 -20.63
CA ASN A 53 -0.82 -25.30 -20.70
C ASN A 53 -1.74 -25.04 -19.51
N ALA A 54 -1.35 -24.11 -18.62
CA ALA A 54 -2.14 -23.75 -17.45
C ALA A 54 -2.13 -22.25 -17.22
N LEU A 55 -3.27 -21.69 -16.83
CA LEU A 55 -3.43 -20.31 -16.39
C LEU A 55 -4.07 -20.32 -15.00
N SER A 56 -3.49 -19.52 -14.09
CA SER A 56 -4.01 -19.31 -12.73
C SER A 56 -4.28 -17.85 -12.53
N PHE A 57 -5.50 -17.48 -12.20
CA PHE A 57 -5.91 -16.12 -11.91
C PHE A 57 -6.19 -15.96 -10.42
N ARG A 58 -6.08 -14.74 -9.92
CA ARG A 58 -6.43 -14.41 -8.54
C ARG A 58 -7.91 -14.66 -8.29
N ASN A 59 -8.21 -15.44 -7.24
CA ASN A 59 -9.61 -15.71 -6.84
C ASN A 59 -10.07 -14.90 -5.64
N THR A 60 -9.13 -14.39 -4.83
CA THR A 60 -9.44 -13.61 -3.62
C THR A 60 -8.48 -12.45 -3.48
N TYR A 61 -8.98 -11.30 -3.03
CA TYR A 61 -8.13 -10.17 -2.64
C TYR A 61 -8.85 -9.33 -1.58
N ALA A 62 -8.13 -8.94 -0.52
CA ALA A 62 -8.70 -8.30 0.66
C ALA A 62 -9.91 -9.11 1.17
N SER A 63 -11.09 -8.51 1.23
CA SER A 63 -12.33 -9.18 1.62
C SER A 63 -13.17 -9.66 0.43
N VAL A 64 -12.69 -9.49 -0.81
CA VAL A 64 -13.42 -9.85 -2.03
C VAL A 64 -13.09 -11.28 -2.44
N LEU A 65 -14.11 -12.10 -2.56
CA LEU A 65 -14.03 -13.49 -3.00
C LEU A 65 -14.59 -13.65 -4.41
N GLY A 66 -14.22 -14.72 -5.10
CA GLY A 66 -14.80 -15.10 -6.39
C GLY A 66 -14.29 -14.28 -7.58
N LEU A 67 -13.12 -13.64 -7.48
CA LEU A 67 -12.52 -12.90 -8.61
C LEU A 67 -12.27 -13.83 -9.81
N GLY A 68 -11.86 -15.06 -9.56
CA GLY A 68 -11.66 -16.08 -10.60
C GLY A 68 -12.94 -16.57 -11.27
N GLU A 69 -14.10 -16.36 -10.66
CA GLU A 69 -15.40 -16.66 -11.29
C GLU A 69 -15.73 -15.69 -12.41
N ARG A 70 -15.19 -14.47 -12.35
CA ARG A 70 -15.40 -13.41 -13.35
C ARG A 70 -14.72 -13.71 -14.69
N ILE A 71 -13.78 -14.70 -14.73
CA ILE A 71 -13.04 -15.10 -15.93
C ILE A 71 -13.86 -16.12 -16.71
N GLU A 72 -14.20 -15.77 -17.95
CA GLU A 72 -15.08 -16.53 -18.83
C GLU A 72 -14.44 -16.75 -20.20
N ALA A 73 -14.91 -17.71 -20.97
CA ALA A 73 -14.57 -17.96 -22.38
C ALA A 73 -13.04 -18.01 -22.66
N VAL A 74 -12.28 -18.70 -21.80
CA VAL A 74 -10.83 -18.84 -21.96
C VAL A 74 -10.50 -19.75 -23.13
N GLU A 75 -9.74 -19.25 -24.11
CA GLU A 75 -9.26 -19.99 -25.27
C GLU A 75 -7.74 -19.83 -25.40
N GLY A 76 -7.01 -20.92 -25.59
CA GLY A 76 -5.61 -20.89 -25.99
C GLY A 76 -5.47 -20.80 -27.52
N ILE A 77 -4.38 -20.23 -28.00
CA ILE A 77 -4.07 -20.12 -29.43
C ILE A 77 -2.61 -20.49 -29.62
N ARG A 78 -2.35 -21.43 -30.52
CA ARG A 78 -1.00 -21.85 -30.93
C ARG A 78 -0.37 -20.84 -31.88
N ASP A 79 0.91 -20.98 -32.12
CA ASP A 79 1.67 -20.16 -33.07
C ASP A 79 1.14 -20.24 -34.50
N ASN A 80 0.57 -21.39 -34.89
CA ASN A 80 -0.06 -21.61 -36.20
C ASN A 80 -1.48 -21.02 -36.29
N GLY A 81 -2.00 -20.39 -35.22
CA GLY A 81 -3.33 -19.80 -35.14
C GLY A 81 -4.45 -20.77 -34.74
N GLU A 82 -4.16 -22.06 -34.53
CA GLU A 82 -5.16 -23.04 -34.10
C GLU A 82 -5.60 -22.78 -32.66
N ARG A 83 -6.90 -22.89 -32.43
CA ARG A 83 -7.48 -22.76 -31.09
C ARG A 83 -7.27 -24.01 -30.26
N VAL A 84 -6.84 -23.87 -29.03
CA VAL A 84 -6.68 -24.93 -28.04
C VAL A 84 -7.80 -24.78 -27.01
N ARG A 85 -8.53 -25.87 -26.82
CA ARG A 85 -9.58 -25.93 -25.82
C ARG A 85 -8.96 -25.88 -24.42
N VAL A 86 -9.41 -24.93 -23.61
CA VAL A 86 -9.02 -24.76 -22.22
C VAL A 86 -10.18 -25.16 -21.31
N GLN A 87 -9.91 -25.99 -20.31
CA GLN A 87 -10.89 -26.45 -19.35
C GLN A 87 -10.74 -25.66 -18.04
N LYS A 88 -11.84 -25.17 -17.49
CA LYS A 88 -11.89 -24.61 -16.13
C LYS A 88 -11.89 -25.75 -15.12
N LEU A 89 -10.89 -25.74 -14.21
CA LEU A 89 -10.74 -26.73 -13.14
C LEU A 89 -11.39 -26.26 -11.84
N ALA A 90 -11.22 -24.98 -11.55
CA ALA A 90 -11.75 -24.28 -10.36
C ALA A 90 -11.88 -22.79 -10.69
N PRO A 91 -12.48 -21.96 -9.81
CA PRO A 91 -12.48 -20.51 -9.96
C PRO A 91 -11.07 -19.93 -10.16
N GLY A 92 -10.83 -19.37 -11.34
CA GLY A 92 -9.53 -18.81 -11.71
C GLY A 92 -8.48 -19.82 -12.20
N GLU A 93 -8.75 -21.14 -12.14
CA GLU A 93 -7.80 -22.17 -12.53
C GLU A 93 -8.21 -22.82 -13.85
N PHE A 94 -7.34 -22.77 -14.84
CA PHE A 94 -7.60 -23.26 -16.19
C PHE A 94 -6.45 -24.12 -16.70
N GLN A 95 -6.78 -25.19 -17.44
CA GLN A 95 -5.81 -26.11 -18.01
C GLN A 95 -6.21 -26.56 -19.43
N ALA A 96 -5.22 -26.74 -20.27
CA ALA A 96 -5.34 -27.33 -21.60
C ALA A 96 -4.51 -28.59 -21.70
N ALA A 97 -4.89 -29.49 -22.66
CA ALA A 97 -4.09 -30.67 -22.98
C ALA A 97 -2.77 -30.30 -23.67
N GLU A 98 -2.76 -29.17 -24.38
CA GLU A 98 -1.65 -28.75 -25.22
C GLU A 98 -1.17 -27.34 -24.80
N ARG A 99 0.08 -27.02 -25.12
CA ARG A 99 0.68 -25.71 -24.80
C ARG A 99 0.28 -24.68 -25.83
N PHE A 100 0.12 -23.43 -25.37
CA PHE A 100 -0.17 -22.24 -26.17
C PHE A 100 0.65 -21.06 -25.69
N LEU A 101 0.85 -20.07 -26.55
CA LEU A 101 1.53 -18.79 -26.25
C LEU A 101 0.53 -17.65 -26.15
N ARG A 102 -0.49 -17.65 -27.02
CA ARG A 102 -1.54 -16.64 -27.02
C ARG A 102 -2.80 -17.21 -26.37
N PHE A 103 -3.56 -16.36 -25.74
CA PHE A 103 -4.84 -16.72 -25.16
C PHE A 103 -5.77 -15.51 -25.10
N THR A 104 -7.06 -15.79 -25.14
CA THR A 104 -8.11 -14.77 -25.03
C THR A 104 -9.11 -15.19 -23.98
N TYR A 105 -9.73 -14.23 -23.33
CA TYR A 105 -10.80 -14.46 -22.36
C TYR A 105 -11.61 -13.19 -22.14
N ASP A 106 -12.81 -13.37 -21.62
CA ASP A 106 -13.69 -12.29 -21.20
C ASP A 106 -13.69 -12.17 -19.68
N VAL A 107 -13.83 -10.96 -19.17
CA VAL A 107 -13.92 -10.68 -17.73
C VAL A 107 -15.17 -9.89 -17.45
N ASN A 108 -15.98 -10.36 -16.50
CA ASN A 108 -17.11 -9.64 -15.97
C ASN A 108 -16.64 -8.66 -14.88
N LEU A 109 -16.81 -7.35 -15.10
CA LEU A 109 -16.36 -6.29 -14.22
C LEU A 109 -17.49 -5.61 -13.44
N VAL A 110 -18.58 -6.31 -13.19
CA VAL A 110 -19.65 -5.80 -12.31
C VAL A 110 -19.07 -5.44 -10.95
N GLU A 111 -19.47 -4.28 -10.45
CA GLU A 111 -19.01 -3.78 -9.14
C GLU A 111 -19.33 -4.77 -8.01
N PRO A 112 -18.44 -4.88 -7.01
CA PRO A 112 -18.70 -5.65 -5.80
C PRO A 112 -19.97 -5.21 -5.10
N LEU A 113 -20.64 -6.14 -4.42
CA LEU A 113 -21.87 -5.85 -3.64
C LEU A 113 -21.65 -4.84 -2.52
N ARG A 114 -20.47 -4.88 -1.87
CA ARG A 114 -20.10 -3.89 -0.86
C ARG A 114 -19.39 -2.72 -1.52
N PRO A 115 -19.93 -1.49 -1.43
CA PRO A 115 -19.32 -0.33 -2.08
C PRO A 115 -17.86 -0.07 -1.70
N ALA A 116 -17.47 -0.41 -0.46
CA ALA A 116 -16.08 -0.27 -0.02
C ALA A 116 -15.10 -1.19 -0.78
N ASP A 117 -15.56 -2.34 -1.27
CA ASP A 117 -14.71 -3.28 -1.99
C ASP A 117 -14.29 -2.79 -3.39
N VAL A 118 -14.95 -1.75 -3.93
CA VAL A 118 -14.64 -1.16 -5.24
C VAL A 118 -13.20 -0.60 -5.28
N SER A 119 -12.65 -0.12 -4.16
CA SER A 119 -11.26 0.35 -4.12
C SER A 119 -10.22 -0.77 -4.24
N HIS A 120 -10.61 -2.02 -3.99
CA HIS A 120 -9.70 -3.16 -3.88
C HIS A 120 -9.61 -4.01 -5.13
N VAL A 121 -10.56 -3.90 -6.05
CA VAL A 121 -10.66 -4.79 -7.22
C VAL A 121 -11.07 -4.06 -8.48
N SER A 122 -10.76 -4.65 -9.63
CA SER A 122 -11.21 -4.14 -10.92
C SER A 122 -12.73 -4.13 -11.03
N SER A 123 -13.27 -3.01 -11.50
CA SER A 123 -14.72 -2.80 -11.72
C SER A 123 -14.97 -1.79 -12.83
N LEU A 124 -16.16 -1.81 -13.40
CA LEU A 124 -16.56 -0.93 -14.51
C LEU A 124 -18.04 -0.56 -14.38
N ASN A 125 -18.33 0.73 -14.56
CA ASN A 125 -19.66 1.27 -14.66
C ASN A 125 -19.73 2.37 -15.76
N SER A 126 -20.86 3.07 -15.89
CA SER A 126 -21.05 4.13 -16.89
C SER A 126 -20.16 5.36 -16.70
N ASP A 127 -19.67 5.59 -15.49
CA ASP A 127 -18.95 6.83 -15.13
C ASP A 127 -17.45 6.63 -15.12
N HIS A 128 -17.00 5.41 -14.80
CA HIS A 128 -15.57 5.05 -14.75
C HIS A 128 -15.35 3.54 -14.74
N GLY A 129 -14.10 3.14 -14.97
CA GLY A 129 -13.61 1.80 -14.72
C GLY A 129 -12.27 1.85 -14.00
N LEU A 130 -12.12 1.00 -12.99
CA LEU A 130 -10.88 0.75 -12.29
C LEU A 130 -10.33 -0.59 -12.78
N LEU A 131 -9.14 -0.59 -13.39
CA LEU A 131 -8.51 -1.80 -13.92
C LEU A 131 -7.22 -2.05 -13.14
N MET A 132 -7.17 -3.13 -12.38
CA MET A 132 -6.02 -3.60 -11.62
C MET A 132 -5.46 -4.85 -12.30
N LEU A 133 -4.25 -4.79 -12.85
CA LEU A 133 -3.72 -5.88 -13.66
C LEU A 133 -3.61 -7.20 -12.88
N ALA A 134 -3.37 -7.14 -11.58
CA ALA A 134 -3.33 -8.31 -10.71
C ALA A 134 -4.65 -9.12 -10.66
N ASP A 135 -5.79 -8.47 -10.94
CA ASP A 135 -7.10 -9.12 -11.00
C ASP A 135 -7.43 -9.61 -12.41
N LEU A 136 -6.76 -9.04 -13.41
CA LEU A 136 -7.09 -9.21 -14.81
C LEU A 136 -6.14 -10.17 -15.52
N LEU A 137 -4.87 -10.25 -15.10
CA LEU A 137 -3.85 -11.08 -15.74
C LEU A 137 -3.59 -12.36 -14.93
N PRO A 138 -3.13 -13.44 -15.58
CA PRO A 138 -2.74 -14.66 -14.87
C PRO A 138 -1.59 -14.37 -13.89
N GLN A 139 -1.62 -15.00 -12.72
CA GLN A 139 -0.55 -14.89 -11.72
C GLN A 139 0.74 -15.53 -12.23
N SER A 140 1.81 -14.76 -12.34
CA SER A 140 3.11 -15.23 -12.83
C SER A 140 3.70 -16.35 -11.98
N ALA A 141 3.61 -16.27 -10.67
CA ALA A 141 4.20 -17.24 -9.75
C ALA A 141 3.54 -18.64 -9.76
N LYS A 142 2.28 -18.72 -10.24
CA LYS A 142 1.50 -19.97 -10.26
C LYS A 142 1.32 -20.55 -11.66
N SER A 143 1.61 -19.78 -12.70
CA SER A 143 1.56 -20.25 -14.07
C SER A 143 2.89 -20.91 -14.46
N SER A 144 2.86 -21.89 -15.35
CA SER A 144 4.07 -22.50 -15.90
C SER A 144 4.87 -21.56 -16.82
N SER A 145 4.36 -20.35 -17.05
CA SER A 145 5.02 -19.27 -17.79
C SER A 145 5.12 -18.05 -16.86
N SER A 146 6.33 -17.80 -16.34
CA SER A 146 6.61 -16.63 -15.50
C SER A 146 6.91 -15.40 -16.36
N TYR A 147 6.34 -14.26 -16.00
CA TYR A 147 6.68 -12.96 -16.55
C TYR A 147 6.91 -11.95 -15.41
N THR A 148 7.78 -10.99 -15.62
CA THR A 148 8.14 -9.98 -14.62
C THR A 148 7.74 -8.57 -15.05
N SER A 149 7.39 -8.40 -16.34
CA SER A 149 6.97 -7.13 -16.91
C SER A 149 5.79 -7.33 -17.86
N ALA A 150 5.06 -6.25 -18.15
CA ALA A 150 3.96 -6.28 -19.10
C ALA A 150 3.92 -5.04 -19.98
N LEU A 151 3.53 -5.25 -21.25
CA LEU A 151 3.16 -4.22 -22.21
C LEU A 151 1.65 -4.29 -22.43
N ILE A 152 0.96 -3.21 -22.12
CA ILE A 152 -0.51 -3.18 -22.08
C ILE A 152 -1.03 -2.13 -23.07
N ASN A 153 -1.98 -2.53 -23.92
CA ASN A 153 -2.80 -1.62 -24.71
C ASN A 153 -4.23 -1.67 -24.15
N ILE A 154 -4.87 -0.51 -23.98
CA ILE A 154 -6.23 -0.42 -23.45
C ILE A 154 -7.10 0.28 -24.47
N ASP A 155 -8.05 -0.45 -25.05
CA ASP A 155 -9.05 0.08 -25.96
C ASP A 155 -10.30 0.46 -25.17
N VAL A 156 -10.59 1.76 -25.10
CA VAL A 156 -11.74 2.31 -24.38
C VAL A 156 -12.82 2.79 -25.33
N PRO A 157 -14.07 2.91 -24.89
CA PRO A 157 -15.16 3.50 -25.67
C PRO A 157 -14.82 4.91 -26.17
N THR A 158 -15.44 5.32 -27.28
CA THR A 158 -15.27 6.68 -27.83
C THR A 158 -15.57 7.74 -26.76
N GLY A 159 -14.66 8.70 -26.61
CA GLY A 159 -14.77 9.78 -25.61
C GLY A 159 -14.26 9.42 -24.21
N TRP A 160 -13.85 8.17 -23.99
CA TRP A 160 -13.18 7.79 -22.73
C TRP A 160 -11.66 8.01 -22.83
N THR A 161 -11.06 8.22 -21.67
CA THR A 161 -9.61 8.38 -21.51
C THR A 161 -9.06 7.35 -20.52
N VAL A 162 -7.76 7.09 -20.59
CA VAL A 162 -7.02 6.20 -19.70
C VAL A 162 -6.00 7.03 -18.91
N ALA A 163 -5.97 6.87 -17.61
CA ALA A 163 -4.99 7.52 -16.74
C ALA A 163 -4.34 6.52 -15.78
N SER A 164 -3.02 6.64 -15.57
CA SER A 164 -2.23 5.79 -14.69
C SER A 164 -0.93 6.48 -14.30
N SER A 165 -0.21 5.93 -13.29
CA SER A 165 1.20 6.23 -13.00
C SER A 165 2.17 5.40 -13.86
N VAL A 166 1.68 4.37 -14.52
CA VAL A 166 2.45 3.48 -15.39
C VAL A 166 3.03 4.28 -16.56
N ARG A 167 4.27 3.99 -16.90
CA ARG A 167 4.94 4.63 -18.04
C ARG A 167 4.16 4.32 -19.33
N ASN A 168 3.93 5.34 -20.16
CA ASN A 168 3.29 5.15 -21.44
C ASN A 168 4.13 5.73 -22.60
N GLU A 169 4.09 5.06 -23.73
CA GLU A 169 4.67 5.49 -25.00
C GLU A 169 3.58 5.38 -26.07
N GLY A 170 2.99 6.54 -26.40
CA GLY A 170 1.82 6.58 -27.29
C GLY A 170 0.59 5.93 -26.65
N SER A 171 0.09 4.84 -27.22
CA SER A 171 -1.06 4.07 -26.71
C SER A 171 -0.68 2.86 -25.86
N GLN A 172 0.62 2.59 -25.69
CA GLN A 172 1.12 1.41 -24.97
C GLN A 172 1.67 1.80 -23.61
N PHE A 173 1.25 1.07 -22.57
CA PHE A 173 1.76 1.18 -21.22
C PHE A 173 2.76 0.07 -20.93
N SER A 174 3.86 0.42 -20.26
CA SER A 174 4.93 -0.52 -19.87
C SER A 174 5.11 -0.52 -18.36
N THR A 175 5.04 -1.70 -17.76
CA THR A 175 5.27 -1.88 -16.31
C THR A 175 6.23 -3.03 -16.04
N ASP A 176 7.15 -2.81 -15.09
CA ASP A 176 8.05 -3.83 -14.53
C ASP A 176 7.43 -4.51 -13.31
N ASP A 177 6.23 -4.11 -12.90
CA ASP A 177 5.47 -4.69 -11.80
C ASP A 177 3.96 -4.72 -12.15
N PRO A 178 3.51 -5.73 -12.89
CA PRO A 178 2.10 -5.87 -13.24
C PRO A 178 1.18 -6.07 -12.03
N GLU A 179 1.68 -6.62 -10.93
CA GLU A 179 0.89 -6.87 -9.71
C GLU A 179 0.39 -5.59 -9.05
N THR A 180 1.12 -4.49 -9.21
CA THR A 180 0.76 -3.19 -8.61
C THR A 180 0.19 -2.18 -9.61
N ALA A 181 0.15 -2.52 -10.91
CA ALA A 181 -0.30 -1.60 -11.94
C ALA A 181 -1.82 -1.38 -11.92
N VAL A 182 -2.22 -0.11 -11.86
CA VAL A 182 -3.62 0.32 -11.79
C VAL A 182 -3.90 1.38 -12.84
N PHE A 183 -5.06 1.28 -13.49
CA PHE A 183 -5.55 2.23 -14.48
C PHE A 183 -6.95 2.70 -14.07
N LEU A 184 -7.18 4.01 -14.16
CA LEU A 184 -8.50 4.60 -14.10
C LEU A 184 -8.92 5.00 -15.51
N ILE A 185 -10.09 4.56 -15.95
CA ILE A 185 -10.66 4.87 -17.26
C ILE A 185 -12.00 5.56 -17.10
N GLY A 186 -12.36 6.44 -18.02
CA GLY A 186 -13.68 7.10 -17.97
C GLY A 186 -13.85 8.22 -18.96
N PRO A 187 -15.12 8.70 -19.14
CA PRO A 187 -15.44 9.76 -20.09
C PRO A 187 -15.05 11.16 -19.61
N SER A 188 -14.86 11.35 -18.30
CA SER A 188 -14.66 12.67 -17.69
C SER A 188 -13.61 12.61 -16.58
N LEU A 189 -12.39 12.18 -16.93
CA LEU A 189 -11.29 12.19 -16.00
C LEU A 189 -10.60 13.56 -15.98
N HIS A 190 -10.38 14.07 -14.78
CA HIS A 190 -9.54 15.23 -14.55
C HIS A 190 -8.19 14.77 -14.05
N GLN A 191 -7.12 15.25 -14.66
CA GLN A 191 -5.76 14.89 -14.25
C GLN A 191 -4.92 16.14 -14.05
N ARG A 192 -4.23 16.19 -12.91
CA ARG A 192 -3.22 17.20 -12.62
C ARG A 192 -1.94 16.54 -12.14
N ARG A 193 -0.81 17.03 -12.65
CA ARG A 193 0.52 16.54 -12.25
C ARG A 193 1.34 17.71 -11.70
N GLN A 194 2.04 17.44 -10.59
CA GLN A 194 2.97 18.38 -9.98
C GLN A 194 4.13 17.63 -9.33
N ARG A 195 5.29 18.26 -9.26
CA ARG A 195 6.47 17.71 -8.61
C ARG A 195 6.61 18.26 -7.21
N PHE A 196 6.82 17.38 -6.24
CA PHE A 196 7.10 17.68 -4.84
C PHE A 196 8.39 16.97 -4.45
N THR A 197 9.40 17.71 -4.03
CA THR A 197 10.75 17.18 -3.78
C THR A 197 11.25 16.35 -4.99
N ALA A 198 11.53 15.09 -4.82
CA ALA A 198 11.91 14.15 -5.89
C ALA A 198 10.74 13.34 -6.47
N THR A 199 9.52 13.50 -5.93
CA THR A 199 8.32 12.76 -6.30
C THR A 199 7.51 13.51 -7.37
N SER A 200 7.11 12.84 -8.43
CA SER A 200 6.11 13.35 -9.38
C SER A 200 4.73 12.81 -8.99
N LEU A 201 3.86 13.66 -8.46
CA LEU A 201 2.50 13.31 -8.07
C LEU A 201 1.52 13.62 -9.20
N SER A 202 0.70 12.65 -9.57
CA SER A 202 -0.47 12.81 -10.44
C SER A 202 -1.73 12.58 -9.63
N VAL A 203 -2.62 13.57 -9.57
CA VAL A 203 -3.98 13.40 -9.05
C VAL A 203 -4.90 13.19 -10.23
N ILE A 204 -5.67 12.10 -10.21
CA ILE A 204 -6.60 11.68 -11.23
C ILE A 204 -7.97 11.56 -10.56
N MET A 205 -8.96 12.29 -11.06
CA MET A 205 -10.28 12.37 -10.43
C MET A 205 -11.36 11.97 -11.42
N SER A 206 -12.23 11.06 -11.03
CA SER A 206 -13.48 10.76 -11.73
C SER A 206 -14.63 11.54 -11.14
N GLY A 207 -15.59 11.95 -11.97
CA GLY A 207 -16.83 12.60 -11.54
C GLY A 207 -16.68 14.02 -11.01
N LYS A 208 -17.75 14.55 -10.39
CA LYS A 208 -17.80 15.93 -9.86
C LYS A 208 -17.50 15.94 -8.37
N TRP A 209 -16.69 16.90 -7.95
CA TRP A 209 -16.28 17.08 -6.55
C TRP A 209 -16.60 18.48 -6.03
N PRO A 210 -16.81 18.69 -4.71
CA PRO A 210 -16.96 20.02 -4.13
C PRO A 210 -15.64 20.81 -4.02
N PHE A 211 -14.52 20.25 -4.50
CA PHE A 211 -13.20 20.84 -4.52
C PHE A 211 -12.52 20.60 -5.89
N SER A 212 -11.44 21.31 -6.15
CA SER A 212 -10.69 21.21 -7.40
C SER A 212 -9.54 20.18 -7.31
N ASP A 213 -9.02 19.77 -8.46
CA ASP A 213 -7.79 18.99 -8.58
C ASP A 213 -6.57 19.72 -7.97
N ASN A 214 -6.56 21.08 -8.01
CA ASN A 214 -5.57 21.90 -7.31
C ASN A 214 -5.62 21.73 -5.79
N ASP A 215 -6.82 21.63 -5.22
CA ASP A 215 -6.98 21.41 -3.78
C ASP A 215 -6.43 20.04 -3.38
N ALA A 216 -6.80 19.01 -4.15
CA ALA A 216 -6.37 17.64 -3.88
C ALA A 216 -4.84 17.46 -4.02
N ILE A 217 -4.25 18.01 -5.10
CA ILE A 217 -2.80 17.87 -5.32
C ILE A 217 -1.99 18.65 -4.28
N LYS A 218 -2.51 19.79 -3.79
CA LYS A 218 -1.87 20.56 -2.73
C LYS A 218 -1.83 19.77 -1.43
N ILE A 219 -2.96 19.22 -0.98
CA ILE A 219 -3.05 18.42 0.25
C ILE A 219 -2.13 17.20 0.15
N ALA A 220 -2.22 16.42 -0.91
CA ALA A 220 -1.40 15.24 -1.07
C ALA A 220 0.10 15.57 -1.19
N GLY A 221 0.45 16.69 -1.83
CA GLY A 221 1.81 17.17 -1.94
C GLY A 221 2.41 17.61 -0.60
N GLU A 222 1.67 18.36 0.22
CA GLU A 222 2.07 18.76 1.58
C GLU A 222 2.34 17.52 2.44
N ILE A 223 1.50 16.49 2.37
CA ILE A 223 1.68 15.22 3.08
C ILE A 223 2.96 14.50 2.61
N ILE A 224 3.20 14.44 1.30
CA ILE A 224 4.41 13.83 0.73
C ILE A 224 5.68 14.55 1.22
N GLU A 225 5.68 15.88 1.24
CA GLU A 225 6.81 16.66 1.72
C GLU A 225 7.08 16.43 3.22
N GLU A 226 6.03 16.40 4.04
CA GLU A 226 6.15 16.11 5.47
C GLU A 226 6.68 14.68 5.72
N TYR A 227 6.21 13.67 5.00
CA TYR A 227 6.73 12.31 5.16
C TYR A 227 8.15 12.12 4.64
N SER A 228 8.56 12.86 3.60
CA SER A 228 9.97 12.91 3.20
C SER A 228 10.86 13.45 4.32
N GLN A 229 10.40 14.46 5.07
CA GLN A 229 11.11 14.98 6.22
C GLN A 229 11.15 13.98 7.40
N VAL A 230 10.01 13.38 7.74
CA VAL A 230 9.88 12.39 8.82
C VAL A 230 10.80 11.19 8.58
N THR A 231 10.79 10.64 7.40
CA THR A 231 11.56 9.44 7.05
C THR A 231 13.01 9.74 6.63
N ARG A 232 13.32 11.00 6.34
CA ARG A 232 14.58 11.44 5.70
C ARG A 232 14.87 10.66 4.41
N PHE A 233 13.80 10.27 3.72
CA PHE A 233 13.87 9.48 2.49
C PHE A 233 12.90 10.03 1.45
N ASP A 234 13.44 10.40 0.28
CA ASP A 234 12.64 10.89 -0.84
C ASP A 234 12.17 9.76 -1.75
N LEU A 235 10.88 9.75 -2.05
CA LEU A 235 10.31 8.86 -3.06
C LEU A 235 10.71 9.34 -4.46
N LYS A 236 11.77 8.77 -5.02
CA LYS A 236 12.26 9.13 -6.37
C LYS A 236 11.45 8.44 -7.47
N ARG A 237 10.12 8.64 -7.51
CA ARG A 237 9.21 7.93 -8.42
C ARG A 237 7.96 8.72 -8.77
N ASN A 238 7.20 8.20 -9.73
CA ASN A 238 5.87 8.70 -10.05
C ASN A 238 4.86 8.06 -9.09
N VAL A 239 4.02 8.89 -8.50
CA VAL A 239 2.92 8.49 -7.63
C VAL A 239 1.61 8.92 -8.28
N ALA A 240 0.57 8.10 -8.23
CA ALA A 240 -0.78 8.48 -8.62
C ALA A 240 -1.73 8.39 -7.43
N LEU A 241 -2.55 9.41 -7.27
CA LEU A 241 -3.74 9.42 -6.42
C LEU A 241 -4.97 9.39 -7.33
N MET A 242 -5.73 8.32 -7.28
CA MET A 242 -6.96 8.14 -8.03
C MET A 242 -8.16 8.37 -7.10
N LEU A 243 -8.91 9.44 -7.33
CA LEU A 243 -10.09 9.80 -6.55
C LEU A 243 -11.35 9.40 -7.29
N ILE A 244 -12.13 8.54 -6.67
CA ILE A 244 -13.39 8.00 -7.21
C ILE A 244 -14.50 8.36 -6.22
N PRO A 245 -15.67 8.88 -6.67
CA PRO A 245 -16.78 9.10 -5.77
C PRO A 245 -17.23 7.80 -5.11
N TYR A 246 -17.41 7.82 -3.80
CA TYR A 246 -18.04 6.68 -3.12
C TYR A 246 -19.45 6.48 -3.68
N PRO A 247 -19.87 5.23 -3.98
CA PRO A 247 -21.16 4.95 -4.59
C PRO A 247 -22.34 5.53 -3.80
N GLY A 248 -23.31 6.09 -4.52
CA GLY A 248 -24.50 6.73 -3.96
C GLY A 248 -24.25 8.14 -3.41
N GLU A 249 -25.25 8.69 -2.72
CA GLU A 249 -25.22 10.02 -2.08
C GLU A 249 -24.60 9.94 -0.68
N ALA A 250 -23.31 9.65 -0.62
CA ALA A 250 -22.57 9.44 0.62
C ALA A 250 -21.81 10.71 1.07
N GLY A 251 -21.82 10.98 2.39
CA GLY A 251 -20.98 11.98 3.02
C GLY A 251 -19.52 11.48 3.21
N PRO A 252 -18.60 12.37 3.61
CA PRO A 252 -17.17 12.06 3.71
C PRO A 252 -16.80 11.05 4.79
N GLU A 253 -17.73 10.66 5.65
CA GLU A 253 -17.55 9.55 6.60
C GLU A 253 -17.55 8.17 5.91
N ARG A 254 -18.07 8.11 4.66
CA ARG A 254 -18.00 6.93 3.81
C ARG A 254 -16.80 7.04 2.88
N TRP A 255 -15.85 6.16 3.06
CA TRP A 255 -14.64 6.08 2.26
C TRP A 255 -14.11 4.65 2.24
N SER A 256 -13.27 4.36 1.29
CA SER A 256 -12.44 3.16 1.21
C SER A 256 -11.21 3.47 0.39
N ALA A 257 -10.09 2.89 0.75
CA ALA A 257 -8.86 3.14 0.04
C ALA A 257 -8.00 1.88 -0.10
N GLU A 258 -7.10 1.91 -1.06
CA GLU A 258 -6.12 0.86 -1.33
C GLU A 258 -4.84 1.49 -1.87
N THR A 259 -3.71 1.16 -1.25
CA THR A 259 -2.40 1.56 -1.76
C THR A 259 -1.68 0.38 -2.40
N ARG A 260 -1.53 0.42 -3.74
CA ARG A 260 -0.78 -0.58 -4.53
C ARG A 260 0.46 0.03 -5.14
N GLY A 261 1.63 -0.43 -4.74
CA GLY A 261 2.90 0.09 -5.25
C GLY A 261 3.00 1.61 -5.14
N ASN A 262 2.84 2.31 -6.25
CA ASN A 262 2.90 3.78 -6.34
C ASN A 262 1.54 4.43 -6.57
N VAL A 263 0.46 3.69 -6.42
CA VAL A 263 -0.90 4.18 -6.67
C VAL A 263 -1.73 4.10 -5.40
N VAL A 264 -2.37 5.19 -5.04
CA VAL A 264 -3.42 5.25 -4.02
C VAL A 264 -4.76 5.37 -4.74
N VAL A 265 -5.64 4.39 -4.58
CA VAL A 265 -7.03 4.45 -5.01
C VAL A 265 -7.87 4.83 -3.81
N LEU A 266 -8.62 5.92 -3.90
CA LEU A 266 -9.47 6.39 -2.82
C LEU A 266 -10.89 6.63 -3.31
N LEU A 267 -11.84 5.89 -2.74
CA LEU A 267 -13.26 6.17 -2.81
C LEU A 267 -13.64 7.08 -1.65
N LEU A 268 -14.27 8.21 -1.93
CA LEU A 268 -14.65 9.17 -0.90
C LEU A 268 -16.06 9.73 -1.15
N GLY A 269 -16.88 9.73 -0.11
CA GLY A 269 -18.18 10.38 -0.12
C GLY A 269 -18.04 11.90 -0.24
N ARG A 270 -18.84 12.50 -1.10
CA ARG A 270 -18.70 13.92 -1.49
C ARG A 270 -19.90 14.80 -1.07
N ASN A 271 -20.92 14.19 -0.48
CA ASN A 271 -22.16 14.91 -0.09
C ASN A 271 -21.98 15.70 1.21
N ALA A 272 -21.15 16.74 1.17
CA ALA A 272 -20.93 17.67 2.26
C ALA A 272 -20.25 18.96 1.76
N SER A 273 -20.05 19.93 2.65
CA SER A 273 -19.32 21.17 2.32
C SER A 273 -17.89 20.86 1.89
N ARG A 274 -17.32 21.69 1.00
CA ARG A 274 -15.93 21.61 0.54
C ARG A 274 -14.95 21.40 1.70
N LYS A 275 -15.09 22.18 2.79
CA LYS A 275 -14.23 22.10 3.97
C LYS A 275 -14.26 20.72 4.60
N LYS A 276 -15.44 20.12 4.80
CA LYS A 276 -15.58 18.80 5.41
C LYS A 276 -14.98 17.69 4.54
N VAL A 277 -15.20 17.74 3.22
CA VAL A 277 -14.65 16.72 2.30
C VAL A 277 -13.14 16.83 2.20
N LEU A 278 -12.57 18.04 2.13
CA LEU A 278 -11.11 18.25 2.12
C LEU A 278 -10.45 17.84 3.45
N SER A 279 -11.06 18.11 4.59
CA SER A 279 -10.56 17.65 5.88
C SER A 279 -10.49 16.12 5.94
N ARG A 280 -11.55 15.44 5.50
CA ARG A 280 -11.56 13.98 5.44
C ARG A 280 -10.54 13.44 4.43
N LEU A 281 -10.42 14.07 3.27
CA LEU A 281 -9.40 13.73 2.28
C LEU A 281 -7.99 13.76 2.90
N GLY A 282 -7.65 14.82 3.61
CA GLY A 282 -6.34 14.93 4.27
C GLY A 282 -6.11 13.81 5.29
N ILE A 283 -7.09 13.54 6.16
CA ILE A 283 -7.01 12.49 7.19
C ILE A 283 -6.77 11.12 6.55
N VAL A 284 -7.54 10.76 5.53
CA VAL A 284 -7.37 9.45 4.86
C VAL A 284 -6.03 9.38 4.12
N LEU A 285 -5.65 10.47 3.45
CA LEU A 285 -4.38 10.52 2.72
C LEU A 285 -3.15 10.44 3.64
N ASN A 286 -3.23 10.91 4.89
CA ASN A 286 -2.13 10.75 5.83
C ASN A 286 -1.84 9.26 6.12
N HIS A 287 -2.84 8.40 6.14
CA HIS A 287 -2.62 6.96 6.26
C HIS A 287 -2.14 6.36 4.93
N GLU A 288 -2.88 6.55 3.86
CA GLU A 288 -2.64 5.87 2.58
C GLU A 288 -1.32 6.30 1.91
N LEU A 289 -0.98 7.56 1.94
CA LEU A 289 0.28 8.04 1.37
C LEU A 289 1.48 7.56 2.18
N PHE A 290 1.36 7.33 3.49
CA PHE A 290 2.47 6.80 4.27
C PHE A 290 2.84 5.37 3.84
N HIS A 291 1.89 4.59 3.32
CA HIS A 291 2.18 3.27 2.74
C HIS A 291 3.13 3.32 1.54
N LEU A 292 3.31 4.44 0.89
CA LEU A 292 4.36 4.61 -0.13
C LEU A 292 5.78 4.46 0.46
N TRP A 293 5.96 4.79 1.73
CA TRP A 293 7.19 4.57 2.50
C TRP A 293 7.15 3.22 3.19
N VAL A 294 6.13 2.96 3.98
CA VAL A 294 5.99 1.77 4.83
C VAL A 294 4.69 1.04 4.47
N PRO A 295 4.72 -0.13 3.83
CA PRO A 295 5.89 -0.98 3.57
C PRO A 295 6.60 -0.74 2.23
N ASN A 296 6.03 -0.05 1.26
CA ASN A 296 6.37 -0.12 -0.17
C ASN A 296 7.80 0.31 -0.54
N SER A 297 8.47 1.10 0.30
CA SER A 297 9.87 1.50 0.09
C SER A 297 10.84 0.82 1.06
N LEU A 298 10.34 0.16 2.10
CA LEU A 298 11.16 -0.66 2.98
C LEU A 298 11.36 -2.04 2.33
N LYS A 299 12.61 -2.43 2.09
CA LYS A 299 12.94 -3.77 1.58
C LYS A 299 13.05 -4.74 2.76
N LEU A 300 11.91 -5.07 3.35
CA LEU A 300 11.79 -5.99 4.48
C LEU A 300 10.91 -7.18 4.09
N GLU A 301 11.20 -8.36 4.64
CA GLU A 301 10.51 -9.61 4.35
C GLU A 301 9.86 -10.23 5.59
N GLY A 302 8.73 -10.88 5.39
CA GLY A 302 7.95 -11.54 6.43
C GLY A 302 6.68 -10.78 6.79
N ASP A 303 5.92 -11.36 7.72
CA ASP A 303 4.65 -10.81 8.20
C ASP A 303 4.91 -9.82 9.35
N TYR A 304 4.78 -8.53 9.06
CA TYR A 304 4.98 -7.44 10.01
C TYR A 304 3.88 -6.38 9.94
N ASP A 305 2.68 -6.83 9.66
CA ASP A 305 1.48 -5.98 9.54
C ASP A 305 1.26 -5.11 10.78
N TRP A 306 1.61 -5.60 11.96
CA TRP A 306 1.56 -4.83 13.20
C TRP A 306 2.33 -3.50 13.12
N PHE A 307 3.42 -3.48 12.34
CA PHE A 307 4.22 -2.28 12.16
C PHE A 307 3.69 -1.44 10.98
N PHE A 308 3.55 -2.04 9.80
CA PHE A 308 3.17 -1.23 8.65
C PHE A 308 1.70 -0.78 8.64
N GLU A 309 0.83 -1.40 9.46
CA GLU A 309 -0.54 -0.90 9.69
C GLU A 309 -0.65 -0.14 11.02
N GLY A 310 -0.30 -0.78 12.13
CA GLY A 310 -0.50 -0.17 13.45
C GLY A 310 0.32 1.09 13.68
N PHE A 311 1.61 1.07 13.31
CA PHE A 311 2.46 2.26 13.40
C PHE A 311 2.07 3.33 12.37
N THR A 312 1.57 2.92 11.20
CA THR A 312 1.07 3.86 10.19
C THR A 312 -0.18 4.59 10.69
N LEU A 313 -1.11 3.90 11.36
CA LEU A 313 -2.28 4.55 11.97
C LEU A 313 -1.85 5.63 12.97
N TYR A 314 -0.90 5.30 13.85
CA TYR A 314 -0.40 6.28 14.81
C TYR A 314 0.35 7.43 14.13
N GLN A 315 1.16 7.14 13.13
CA GLN A 315 1.88 8.16 12.37
C GLN A 315 0.93 9.08 11.62
N ALA A 316 -0.13 8.54 11.02
CA ALA A 316 -1.17 9.32 10.36
C ALA A 316 -1.89 10.25 11.37
N LEU A 317 -2.27 9.73 12.53
CA LEU A 317 -2.91 10.52 13.60
C LEU A 317 -2.01 11.67 14.09
N ARG A 318 -0.70 11.43 14.23
CA ARG A 318 0.28 12.49 14.55
C ARG A 318 0.36 13.54 13.44
N MET A 319 0.31 13.11 12.19
CA MET A 319 0.35 14.00 11.04
C MET A 319 -0.93 14.84 10.95
N ASP A 320 -2.10 14.24 11.20
CA ASP A 320 -3.37 14.95 11.27
C ASP A 320 -3.34 16.08 12.29
N LEU A 321 -2.80 15.82 13.47
CA LEU A 321 -2.60 16.82 14.51
C LEU A 321 -1.59 17.89 14.10
N ARG A 322 -0.45 17.49 13.52
CA ARG A 322 0.62 18.38 13.07
C ARG A 322 0.14 19.35 11.97
N LEU A 323 -0.67 18.86 11.05
CA LEU A 323 -1.26 19.66 9.96
C LEU A 323 -2.52 20.43 10.38
N GLY A 324 -2.97 20.29 11.63
CA GLY A 324 -4.16 20.97 12.16
C GLY A 324 -5.48 20.47 11.54
N LEU A 325 -5.51 19.24 11.05
CA LEU A 325 -6.73 18.59 10.53
C LEU A 325 -7.65 18.12 11.65
N ILE A 326 -7.08 17.84 12.82
CA ILE A 326 -7.76 17.47 14.06
C ILE A 326 -7.25 18.32 15.23
N SER A 327 -8.06 18.43 16.30
CA SER A 327 -7.65 19.03 17.55
C SER A 327 -6.86 18.04 18.42
N PHE A 328 -6.23 18.54 19.51
CA PHE A 328 -5.57 17.66 20.48
C PHE A 328 -6.58 16.78 21.24
N ASP A 329 -7.80 17.29 21.46
CA ASP A 329 -8.87 16.51 22.08
C ASP A 329 -9.33 15.38 21.16
N ASP A 330 -9.48 15.61 19.84
CA ASP A 330 -9.77 14.55 18.86
C ASP A 330 -8.66 13.49 18.81
N TYR A 331 -7.39 13.94 18.93
CA TYR A 331 -6.24 13.03 19.03
C TYR A 331 -6.33 12.11 20.25
N LEU A 332 -6.65 12.66 21.43
CA LEU A 332 -6.82 11.87 22.65
C LEU A 332 -8.05 10.97 22.60
N GLU A 333 -9.16 11.45 22.02
CA GLU A 333 -10.39 10.66 21.84
C GLU A 333 -10.12 9.47 20.91
N THR A 334 -9.36 9.65 19.82
CA THR A 334 -8.98 8.56 18.91
C THR A 334 -8.17 7.49 19.64
N ILE A 335 -7.15 7.87 20.42
CA ILE A 335 -6.34 6.92 21.22
C ILE A 335 -7.22 6.20 22.25
N ALA A 336 -8.14 6.89 22.89
CA ALA A 336 -9.07 6.30 23.85
C ALA A 336 -9.99 5.26 23.22
N GLY A 337 -10.54 5.57 22.03
CA GLY A 337 -11.38 4.64 21.26
C GLY A 337 -10.62 3.38 20.82
N VAL A 338 -9.38 3.55 20.33
CA VAL A 338 -8.51 2.42 19.98
C VAL A 338 -8.18 1.56 21.19
N TYR A 339 -7.98 2.19 22.35
CA TYR A 339 -7.75 1.43 23.61
C TYR A 339 -8.96 0.63 24.04
N ASP A 340 -10.17 1.16 23.91
CA ASP A 340 -11.40 0.40 24.21
C ASP A 340 -11.61 -0.76 23.23
N SER A 341 -11.36 -0.56 21.94
CA SER A 341 -11.37 -1.62 20.94
C SER A 341 -10.35 -2.72 21.26
N TYR A 342 -9.10 -2.35 21.56
CA TYR A 342 -8.06 -3.29 21.99
C TYR A 342 -8.50 -4.10 23.22
N ARG A 343 -9.07 -3.44 24.22
CA ARG A 343 -9.55 -4.11 25.44
C ARG A 343 -10.69 -5.08 25.20
N SER A 344 -11.50 -4.85 24.19
CA SER A 344 -12.61 -5.74 23.80
C SER A 344 -12.16 -6.92 22.93
N SER A 345 -10.93 -6.89 22.40
CA SER A 345 -10.39 -7.97 21.57
C SER A 345 -10.20 -9.25 22.38
N ALA A 346 -10.74 -10.36 21.89
CA ALA A 346 -10.61 -11.68 22.51
C ALA A 346 -9.16 -12.23 22.46
N ASP A 347 -8.35 -11.74 21.53
CA ASP A 347 -6.99 -12.22 21.30
C ASP A 347 -5.91 -11.40 22.02
N ARG A 348 -6.27 -10.30 22.69
CA ARG A 348 -5.32 -9.35 23.30
C ARG A 348 -4.35 -9.99 24.29
N ASP A 349 -4.82 -11.00 25.07
CA ASP A 349 -4.05 -11.69 26.11
C ASP A 349 -3.51 -13.06 25.63
N ARG A 350 -3.68 -13.37 24.31
CA ARG A 350 -3.38 -14.68 23.75
C ARG A 350 -2.31 -14.63 22.65
N LEU A 351 -2.28 -13.53 21.87
CA LEU A 351 -1.39 -13.39 20.73
C LEU A 351 -0.44 -12.21 20.92
N SER A 352 0.81 -12.44 20.57
CA SER A 352 1.77 -11.38 20.29
C SER A 352 1.38 -10.63 19.02
N LEU A 353 1.99 -9.46 18.76
CA LEU A 353 1.77 -8.73 17.51
C LEU A 353 2.35 -9.45 16.29
N ILE A 354 3.44 -10.22 16.49
CA ILE A 354 4.02 -11.05 15.42
C ILE A 354 3.04 -12.15 15.04
N GLU A 355 2.55 -12.93 16.00
CA GLU A 355 1.56 -13.98 15.75
C GLU A 355 0.25 -13.44 15.17
N ALA A 356 -0.17 -12.24 15.58
CA ALA A 356 -1.35 -11.59 15.04
C ALA A 356 -1.15 -11.21 13.56
N SER A 357 0.05 -10.77 13.16
CA SER A 357 0.36 -10.48 11.76
C SER A 357 0.33 -11.74 10.88
N GLU A 358 0.91 -12.85 11.34
CA GLU A 358 0.85 -14.15 10.65
C GLU A 358 -0.59 -14.65 10.45
N ARG A 359 -1.51 -14.25 11.34
CA ARG A 359 -2.93 -14.66 11.34
C ARG A 359 -3.89 -13.56 10.90
N ARG A 360 -3.38 -12.44 10.36
CA ARG A 360 -4.19 -11.26 10.01
C ARG A 360 -5.45 -11.59 9.20
N TRP A 361 -5.33 -12.50 8.24
CA TRP A 361 -6.41 -12.82 7.30
C TRP A 361 -7.40 -13.87 7.84
N THR A 362 -7.20 -14.38 9.03
CA THR A 362 -8.07 -15.39 9.63
C THR A 362 -8.89 -14.89 10.82
N THR A 363 -8.26 -14.38 11.87
CA THR A 363 -8.96 -14.06 13.13
C THR A 363 -8.50 -12.78 13.82
N SER A 364 -7.30 -12.28 13.52
CA SER A 364 -6.62 -11.31 14.40
C SER A 364 -6.39 -9.94 13.74
N SER A 365 -7.16 -9.61 12.70
CA SER A 365 -6.96 -8.35 11.96
C SER A 365 -7.07 -7.11 12.87
N SER A 366 -8.05 -7.04 13.77
CA SER A 366 -8.22 -5.89 14.65
C SER A 366 -7.04 -5.67 15.58
N LEU A 367 -6.45 -6.75 16.12
CA LEU A 367 -5.31 -6.66 17.03
C LEU A 367 -4.07 -6.03 16.39
N VAL A 368 -3.82 -6.34 15.13
CA VAL A 368 -2.72 -5.75 14.34
C VAL A 368 -2.83 -4.22 14.29
N TYR A 369 -4.02 -3.71 14.02
CA TYR A 369 -4.29 -2.27 13.95
C TYR A 369 -4.30 -1.63 15.35
N GLU A 370 -5.10 -2.15 16.24
CA GLU A 370 -5.39 -1.53 17.54
C GLU A 370 -4.20 -1.61 18.49
N LYS A 371 -3.68 -2.82 18.76
CA LYS A 371 -2.50 -2.99 19.63
C LYS A 371 -1.26 -2.37 18.97
N GLY A 372 -1.09 -2.54 17.65
CA GLY A 372 0.02 -1.94 16.92
C GLY A 372 0.05 -0.41 17.02
N MET A 373 -1.11 0.26 16.88
CA MET A 373 -1.23 1.70 17.07
C MET A 373 -0.92 2.15 18.50
N LEU A 374 -1.41 1.43 19.50
CA LEU A 374 -1.12 1.74 20.91
C LEU A 374 0.36 1.53 21.24
N VAL A 375 0.98 0.47 20.73
CA VAL A 375 2.42 0.21 20.90
C VAL A 375 3.24 1.34 20.28
N ALA A 376 2.89 1.81 19.10
CA ALA A 376 3.53 2.97 18.47
C ALA A 376 3.39 4.23 19.32
N PHE A 377 2.19 4.49 19.85
CA PHE A 377 1.91 5.61 20.74
C PHE A 377 2.76 5.58 22.01
N ILE A 378 2.74 4.48 22.75
CA ILE A 378 3.49 4.38 24.02
C ILE A 378 5.00 4.36 23.78
N TYR A 379 5.46 3.82 22.63
CA TYR A 379 6.87 3.88 22.25
C TYR A 379 7.31 5.34 21.99
N ASP A 380 6.56 6.10 21.20
CA ASP A 380 6.85 7.52 20.92
C ASP A 380 6.88 8.37 22.20
N LEU A 381 5.90 8.13 23.12
CA LEU A 381 5.90 8.76 24.44
C LEU A 381 7.15 8.41 25.24
N SER A 382 7.50 7.13 25.32
CA SER A 382 8.67 6.66 26.06
C SER A 382 9.95 7.25 25.53
N LEU A 383 10.10 7.25 24.19
CA LEU A 383 11.27 7.80 23.50
C LEU A 383 11.40 9.32 23.72
N ARG A 384 10.31 10.08 23.62
CA ARG A 384 10.31 11.53 23.87
C ARG A 384 10.67 11.86 25.33
N LYS A 385 10.13 11.10 26.27
CA LYS A 385 10.44 11.27 27.69
C LYS A 385 11.92 11.02 27.97
N LEU A 386 12.48 9.91 27.51
CA LEU A 386 13.88 9.55 27.69
C LEU A 386 14.85 10.53 27.03
N ALA A 387 14.51 11.00 25.85
CA ALA A 387 15.36 11.90 25.09
C ALA A 387 15.10 13.40 25.37
N ASP A 388 14.28 13.73 26.37
CA ASP A 388 13.86 15.11 26.67
C ASP A 388 13.32 15.84 25.44
N CYS A 389 12.46 15.16 24.65
CA CYS A 389 11.85 15.57 23.39
C CYS A 389 12.80 15.73 22.19
N ARG A 390 14.05 15.31 22.29
CA ARG A 390 15.02 15.39 21.19
C ARG A 390 14.96 14.20 20.24
N ALA A 391 14.18 13.17 20.57
CA ALA A 391 13.90 12.02 19.73
C ALA A 391 12.42 11.68 19.73
N SER A 392 11.95 11.08 18.67
CA SER A 392 10.56 10.69 18.45
C SER A 392 10.49 9.46 17.52
N LEU A 393 9.30 8.99 17.22
CA LEU A 393 9.08 7.92 16.24
C LEU A 393 9.66 8.25 14.84
N ASP A 394 9.81 9.54 14.50
CA ASP A 394 10.43 9.98 13.26
C ASP A 394 11.88 9.47 13.13
N ASP A 395 12.61 9.37 14.25
CA ASP A 395 13.98 8.82 14.25
C ASP A 395 14.01 7.30 14.00
N VAL A 396 12.97 6.58 14.41
CA VAL A 396 12.80 5.15 14.08
C VAL A 396 12.65 4.97 12.57
N TYR A 397 11.76 5.75 11.95
CA TYR A 397 11.60 5.70 10.49
C TYR A 397 12.89 6.11 9.77
N ALA A 398 13.51 7.21 10.17
CA ALA A 398 14.77 7.66 9.58
C ALA A 398 15.87 6.58 9.67
N GLU A 399 15.93 5.82 10.77
CA GLU A 399 16.89 4.71 10.93
C GLU A 399 16.57 3.53 10.01
N LEU A 400 15.28 3.15 9.88
CA LEU A 400 14.84 2.08 8.99
C LEU A 400 15.15 2.37 7.52
N PHE A 401 15.10 3.64 7.12
CA PHE A 401 15.41 4.10 5.76
C PHE A 401 16.89 4.36 5.51
N ARG A 402 17.77 4.22 6.51
CA ARG A 402 19.22 4.33 6.27
C ARG A 402 19.67 3.25 5.29
N PRO A 403 20.51 3.62 4.31
CA PRO A 403 21.15 2.63 3.46
C PRO A 403 21.98 1.67 4.33
N SER A 404 21.55 0.44 4.43
CA SER A 404 22.31 -0.62 5.07
C SER A 404 22.92 -1.51 3.99
N ALA A 405 24.00 -2.23 4.36
CA ALA A 405 24.66 -3.19 3.49
C ALA A 405 23.65 -4.13 2.82
N THR A 406 23.89 -4.45 1.57
CA THR A 406 23.10 -5.26 0.65
C THR A 406 22.62 -6.58 1.26
N GLY A 407 21.31 -6.85 1.18
CA GLY A 407 20.69 -8.13 1.54
C GLY A 407 19.20 -7.96 1.89
N GLN A 408 18.45 -9.04 1.69
CA GLN A 408 17.10 -9.19 2.21
C GLN A 408 17.17 -9.22 3.75
N ARG A 409 16.28 -8.47 4.41
CA ARG A 409 16.29 -8.34 5.86
C ARG A 409 14.96 -8.85 6.41
N SER A 410 15.00 -9.73 7.40
CA SER A 410 13.83 -10.08 8.21
C SER A 410 13.22 -8.81 8.80
N ALA A 411 11.93 -8.59 8.54
CA ALA A 411 11.23 -7.40 8.97
C ALA A 411 11.18 -7.30 10.49
N ASN A 412 10.67 -8.32 11.16
CA ASN A 412 10.51 -8.32 12.61
C ASN A 412 11.85 -8.11 13.33
N GLU A 413 12.92 -8.85 12.94
CA GLU A 413 14.25 -8.68 13.53
C GLU A 413 14.81 -7.26 13.32
N THR A 414 14.63 -6.72 12.11
CA THR A 414 15.13 -5.37 11.80
C THR A 414 14.41 -4.30 12.61
N ILE A 415 13.08 -4.36 12.68
CA ILE A 415 12.26 -3.39 13.40
C ILE A 415 12.52 -3.50 14.90
N ILE A 416 12.50 -4.71 15.46
CA ILE A 416 12.77 -4.95 16.89
C ILE A 416 14.16 -4.43 17.28
N ARG A 417 15.18 -4.67 16.46
CA ARG A 417 16.53 -4.14 16.69
C ARG A 417 16.54 -2.60 16.75
N VAL A 418 15.80 -1.92 15.87
CA VAL A 418 15.73 -0.46 15.87
C VAL A 418 14.95 0.04 17.11
N LEU A 419 13.84 -0.59 17.47
CA LEU A 419 13.07 -0.24 18.67
C LEU A 419 13.85 -0.50 19.96
N SER A 420 14.74 -1.49 19.98
CA SER A 420 15.57 -1.87 21.13
C SER A 420 16.95 -1.21 21.15
N ALA A 421 17.22 -0.22 20.28
CA ALA A 421 18.53 0.39 20.15
C ALA A 421 18.98 1.20 21.39
N ARG A 422 18.05 1.62 22.23
CA ARG A 422 18.34 2.31 23.50
C ARG A 422 18.25 1.34 24.66
N ASP A 423 19.21 1.42 25.60
CA ASP A 423 19.28 0.52 26.75
C ASP A 423 17.98 0.51 27.57
N GLU A 424 17.36 1.67 27.77
CA GLU A 424 16.12 1.82 28.54
C GLU A 424 14.89 1.24 27.82
N LEU A 425 14.98 0.99 26.51
CA LEU A 425 13.91 0.44 25.68
C LEU A 425 14.20 -0.99 25.19
N LYS A 426 15.28 -1.63 25.68
CA LYS A 426 15.66 -3.00 25.25
C LYS A 426 14.56 -4.04 25.49
N SER A 427 13.79 -3.90 26.60
CA SER A 427 12.72 -4.84 26.91
C SER A 427 11.41 -4.47 26.19
N PHE A 428 11.29 -3.27 25.62
CA PHE A 428 10.02 -2.76 25.09
C PHE A 428 9.43 -3.68 24.01
N ALA A 429 10.24 -4.07 23.02
CA ALA A 429 9.76 -4.94 21.95
C ALA A 429 9.36 -6.31 22.47
N ARG A 430 10.15 -6.92 23.39
CA ARG A 430 9.80 -8.18 24.03
C ARG A 430 8.47 -8.08 24.78
N ASP A 431 8.27 -6.99 25.53
CA ASP A 431 7.13 -6.86 26.43
C ASP A 431 5.80 -6.53 25.69
N TYR A 432 5.86 -5.84 24.53
CA TYR A 432 4.68 -5.37 23.81
C TYR A 432 4.50 -5.92 22.39
N VAL A 433 5.57 -6.40 21.75
CA VAL A 433 5.54 -6.91 20.36
C VAL A 433 5.65 -8.43 20.31
N GLU A 434 6.64 -9.00 21.00
CA GLU A 434 6.97 -10.43 20.97
C GLU A 434 6.13 -11.24 21.97
N SER A 435 5.47 -10.58 22.91
CA SER A 435 4.58 -11.23 23.89
C SER A 435 3.13 -10.74 23.77
N ALA A 436 2.21 -11.53 24.33
CA ALA A 436 0.81 -11.14 24.52
C ALA A 436 0.61 -10.10 25.63
N GLY A 437 1.67 -9.36 26.02
CA GLY A 437 1.66 -8.41 27.11
C GLY A 437 0.54 -7.38 27.03
N ASN A 438 -0.10 -7.15 28.16
CA ASN A 438 -1.22 -6.21 28.27
C ASN A 438 -0.72 -4.77 28.38
N ILE A 439 -1.48 -3.81 27.85
CA ILE A 439 -1.17 -2.39 27.89
C ILE A 439 -1.94 -1.74 29.05
N ASP A 440 -1.22 -1.28 30.09
CA ASP A 440 -1.76 -0.37 31.11
C ASP A 440 -1.56 1.08 30.67
N LEU A 441 -2.53 1.60 29.90
CA LEU A 441 -2.45 2.95 29.34
C LEU A 441 -2.33 4.01 30.44
N GLY A 442 -2.99 3.81 31.61
CA GLY A 442 -3.01 4.79 32.68
C GLY A 442 -1.63 5.09 33.25
N SER A 443 -0.85 4.06 33.54
CA SER A 443 0.50 4.22 34.07
C SER A 443 1.44 4.89 33.05
N LEU A 444 1.28 4.54 31.77
CA LEU A 444 2.14 5.01 30.68
C LEU A 444 1.94 6.50 30.36
N VAL A 445 0.69 6.98 30.36
CA VAL A 445 0.39 8.40 30.01
C VAL A 445 0.47 9.37 31.19
N SER A 446 0.50 8.87 32.44
CA SER A 446 0.51 9.70 33.65
C SER A 446 1.69 10.68 33.72
N ALA A 447 2.87 10.25 33.22
CA ALA A 447 4.06 11.10 33.14
C ALA A 447 3.87 12.35 32.26
N TYR A 448 2.91 12.31 31.33
CA TYR A 448 2.51 13.41 30.45
C TYR A 448 1.42 14.30 31.07
N GLY A 449 0.94 13.96 32.26
CA GLY A 449 -0.21 14.64 32.86
C GLY A 449 -1.52 14.34 32.12
N ILE A 450 -1.58 13.20 31.40
CA ILE A 450 -2.80 12.68 30.82
C ILE A 450 -3.40 11.69 31.81
N GLN A 451 -4.69 11.81 32.08
CA GLN A 451 -5.46 10.96 32.98
C GLN A 451 -6.40 10.08 32.18
N VAL A 452 -6.47 8.81 32.56
CA VAL A 452 -7.44 7.87 32.04
C VAL A 452 -8.67 7.90 32.94
N GLN A 453 -9.80 8.32 32.41
CA GLN A 453 -11.08 8.32 33.08
C GLN A 453 -12.02 7.29 32.44
N ARG A 454 -12.87 6.65 33.24
CA ARG A 454 -13.91 5.76 32.73
C ARG A 454 -15.25 6.44 32.84
N GLY A 455 -15.92 6.63 31.71
CA GLY A 455 -17.29 7.15 31.63
C GLY A 455 -18.28 6.06 31.21
N GLY A 456 -19.57 6.39 31.23
CA GLY A 456 -20.62 5.47 30.74
C GLY A 456 -20.50 5.08 29.27
N SER A 457 -19.77 5.87 28.45
CA SER A 457 -19.55 5.67 27.00
C SER A 457 -18.20 5.06 26.66
N GLY A 458 -17.35 4.74 27.63
CA GLY A 458 -16.02 4.18 27.40
C GLY A 458 -14.89 4.91 28.14
N THR A 459 -13.67 4.67 27.66
CA THR A 459 -12.45 5.35 28.16
C THR A 459 -12.36 6.77 27.64
N MET A 460 -11.94 7.70 28.48
CA MET A 460 -11.60 9.08 28.11
C MET A 460 -10.17 9.37 28.54
N LEU A 461 -9.41 10.00 27.65
CA LEU A 461 -8.09 10.57 27.96
C LEU A 461 -8.24 12.09 28.10
N VAL A 462 -7.87 12.63 29.24
CA VAL A 462 -8.00 14.06 29.51
C VAL A 462 -6.68 14.62 30.03
N VAL A 463 -6.36 15.84 29.66
CA VAL A 463 -5.19 16.55 30.19
C VAL A 463 -5.54 17.02 31.63
N ALA A 464 -4.67 16.72 32.58
CA ALA A 464 -4.84 17.15 33.96
C ALA A 464 -4.89 18.68 34.09
N ARG A 465 -5.70 19.18 34.99
CA ARG A 465 -5.82 20.63 35.22
C ARG A 465 -4.52 21.23 35.76
N ASP A 466 -3.89 20.52 36.70
CA ASP A 466 -2.66 20.95 37.37
C ASP A 466 -1.46 20.20 36.80
N LEU A 467 -0.83 20.79 35.80
CA LEU A 467 0.37 20.25 35.15
C LEU A 467 1.61 20.83 35.81
N ASN A 468 2.60 20.01 36.11
CA ASN A 468 3.94 20.48 36.46
C ASN A 468 4.73 20.91 35.20
N LYS A 469 5.92 21.48 35.39
CA LYS A 469 6.75 22.00 34.28
C LYS A 469 7.18 20.91 33.32
N ALA A 470 7.51 19.71 33.82
CA ALA A 470 7.94 18.60 33.01
C ALA A 470 6.79 18.07 32.14
N GLN A 471 5.59 17.91 32.73
CA GLN A 471 4.39 17.48 32.01
C GLN A 471 3.99 18.46 30.91
N ARG A 472 4.03 19.78 31.18
CA ARG A 472 3.76 20.80 30.13
C ARG A 472 4.74 20.69 28.98
N LYS A 473 6.04 20.48 29.29
CA LYS A 473 7.06 20.30 28.24
C LYS A 473 6.75 19.06 27.39
N LEU A 474 6.51 17.92 28.03
CA LEU A 474 6.23 16.67 27.35
C LEU A 474 4.95 16.74 26.50
N LEU A 475 3.87 17.33 27.03
CA LEU A 475 2.64 17.56 26.27
C LEU A 475 2.88 18.45 25.04
N GLY A 476 3.66 19.52 25.20
CA GLY A 476 4.05 20.38 24.08
C GLY A 476 4.78 19.62 22.97
N CYS A 477 5.58 18.58 23.32
CA CYS A 477 6.31 17.77 22.36
C CYS A 477 5.41 16.87 21.51
N ILE A 478 4.20 16.55 21.98
CA ILE A 478 3.20 15.76 21.24
C ILE A 478 2.10 16.62 20.62
N GLY A 479 2.29 17.95 20.59
CA GLY A 479 1.39 18.87 19.88
C GLY A 479 0.34 19.57 20.73
N TYR A 480 0.33 19.40 22.06
CA TYR A 480 -0.57 20.16 22.94
C TYR A 480 -0.20 21.64 22.97
N ARG A 481 -1.12 22.48 22.53
CA ARG A 481 -1.00 23.95 22.58
C ARG A 481 -2.13 24.47 23.45
N ARG A 482 -1.79 25.16 24.54
CA ARG A 482 -2.76 25.92 25.36
C ARG A 482 -3.10 27.22 24.69
#